data_efc9c19960da0609959416ba2b56e43d
#
_entry.id   efc9c19960da0609959416ba2b56e43d
#
_cell.length_a   1.000
_cell.length_b   1.000
_cell.length_c   1.000
_cell.angle_alpha   90.00
_cell.angle_beta   90.00
_cell.angle_gamma   90.00
#
_symmetry.space_group_name_H-M   'P 1'
#
loop_
_entity.id
_entity.type
_entity.pdbx_description
1 polymer ?
#
loop_
_entity_poly.entity_id
_entity_poly.type
_entity_poly.pdbx_seq_one_letter_code
_entity_poly.pdbx_strand_id
1 'polypeptide(L)'
;MDGKLVLVDGHSILNRAFFGIPDLTNSEGLHTNAVYGFLNILFKILDEEQPDYLTVAFDVHAPTFRHKMYDAYKGTRKPMAEELRQQVPLMKEMLTAMGVTIVEKEGYEADDLLGTIAKQSEAQGLEVSIVSGDRDLLQLASDHIKIRIPKTKRTGTEIEDYLAKDVVEKYQVTPLQFIDVKALMGDSADNIPGVPGIGEKTATALIVSYGSIENAHDHLEEIKPNRAKQNLSEHYDMAQMSKELATIEIHAPIEYSLEDAKLGNLFTEEAYLMCKRLEFKNMLSRFDIDAPKNLAEEHFTFVTDKKQISDIFKKAKKAGHIGCCLLPGEGIITEQLSLFEQPKEQQVIEGMSIAFSEEDICYLSAGTEVSAEELLEEIRELSGGQTKVSVMDLKETLKTLPLPENDRYFDASVAAYLLNPLKNDYPYEDLAKDYAGLMILSLIHI
;
A
#
# COMPACT_ATOMS: atom_id res chain seq x y z
N MET A 1 23.29 -17.22 -14.70
CA MET A 1 22.34 -17.45 -13.58
C MET A 1 20.96 -17.42 -14.17
N ASP A 2 20.14 -18.42 -13.93
CA ASP A 2 18.74 -18.34 -14.37
C ASP A 2 17.97 -17.67 -13.22
N GLY A 3 17.47 -16.45 -13.45
CA GLY A 3 16.71 -15.72 -12.45
C GLY A 3 16.05 -14.49 -13.05
N LYS A 4 15.01 -13.98 -12.36
CA LYS A 4 14.25 -12.80 -12.77
C LYS A 4 14.44 -11.67 -11.79
N LEU A 5 14.78 -10.49 -12.30
CA LEU A 5 14.86 -9.24 -11.54
C LEU A 5 13.75 -8.29 -11.97
N VAL A 6 13.01 -7.79 -10.99
CA VAL A 6 12.08 -6.66 -11.18
C VAL A 6 12.72 -5.38 -10.63
N LEU A 7 12.78 -4.37 -11.48
CA LEU A 7 13.24 -3.02 -11.18
C LEU A 7 12.05 -2.07 -11.28
N VAL A 8 11.83 -1.23 -10.26
CA VAL A 8 10.68 -0.32 -10.23
C VAL A 8 11.17 1.13 -10.11
N ASP A 9 10.66 2.00 -10.97
CA ASP A 9 10.79 3.44 -10.85
C ASP A 9 9.83 3.95 -9.77
N GLY A 10 10.37 4.25 -8.60
CA GLY A 10 9.60 4.60 -7.42
C GLY A 10 8.77 5.87 -7.60
N HIS A 11 9.38 6.94 -8.12
CA HIS A 11 8.66 8.20 -8.32
C HIS A 11 7.62 8.12 -9.43
N SER A 12 7.93 7.47 -10.55
CA SER A 12 7.00 7.32 -11.66
C SER A 12 5.75 6.54 -11.25
N ILE A 13 5.93 5.41 -10.56
CA ILE A 13 4.80 4.57 -10.11
C ILE A 13 4.01 5.27 -9.00
N LEU A 14 4.69 5.94 -8.05
CA LEU A 14 4.03 6.68 -6.97
C LEU A 14 3.19 7.85 -7.51
N ASN A 15 3.76 8.62 -8.45
CA ASN A 15 3.06 9.70 -9.13
C ASN A 15 1.82 9.20 -9.89
N ARG A 16 2.00 8.11 -10.63
CA ARG A 16 0.90 7.46 -11.34
C ARG A 16 -0.21 7.01 -10.41
N ALA A 17 0.13 6.40 -9.29
CA ALA A 17 -0.82 5.95 -8.28
C ALA A 17 -1.59 7.14 -7.68
N PHE A 18 -0.89 8.24 -7.37
CA PHE A 18 -1.47 9.48 -6.85
C PHE A 18 -2.58 10.05 -7.74
N PHE A 19 -2.32 10.16 -9.05
CA PHE A 19 -3.30 10.68 -10.00
C PHE A 19 -4.31 9.61 -10.48
N GLY A 20 -4.04 8.35 -10.24
CA GLY A 20 -4.90 7.23 -10.66
C GLY A 20 -5.97 6.84 -9.64
N ILE A 21 -5.81 7.23 -8.38
CA ILE A 21 -6.70 6.89 -7.27
C ILE A 21 -7.21 8.19 -6.63
N PRO A 22 -8.50 8.28 -6.31
CA PRO A 22 -9.03 9.41 -5.53
C PRO A 22 -8.24 9.60 -4.23
N ASP A 23 -8.23 10.82 -3.71
CA ASP A 23 -7.56 11.12 -2.44
C ASP A 23 -8.10 10.24 -1.32
N LEU A 24 -7.18 9.61 -0.60
CA LEU A 24 -7.43 8.78 0.58
C LEU A 24 -6.60 9.33 1.73
N THR A 25 -7.23 9.50 2.87
CA THR A 25 -6.58 9.90 4.12
C THR A 25 -6.91 8.90 5.22
N ASN A 26 -5.93 8.61 6.07
CA ASN A 26 -6.17 7.81 7.27
C ASN A 26 -6.70 8.68 8.43
N SER A 27 -7.00 8.07 9.56
CA SER A 27 -7.48 8.76 10.77
C SER A 27 -6.48 9.77 11.37
N GLU A 28 -5.19 9.67 11.05
CA GLU A 28 -4.14 10.64 11.41
C GLU A 28 -4.13 11.87 10.47
N GLY A 29 -4.94 11.88 9.40
CA GLY A 29 -4.95 12.92 8.37
C GLY A 29 -3.82 12.78 7.34
N LEU A 30 -3.11 11.66 7.29
CA LEU A 30 -2.08 11.39 6.29
C LEU A 30 -2.72 11.00 4.96
N HIS A 31 -2.26 11.62 3.86
CA HIS A 31 -2.61 11.17 2.52
C HIS A 31 -1.96 9.82 2.22
N THR A 32 -2.73 8.86 1.70
CA THR A 32 -2.28 7.46 1.56
C THR A 32 -2.57 6.85 0.19
N ASN A 33 -3.29 7.55 -0.68
CA ASN A 33 -3.72 7.05 -1.99
C ASN A 33 -2.55 6.64 -2.91
N ALA A 34 -1.43 7.39 -2.91
CA ALA A 34 -0.27 7.05 -3.72
C ALA A 34 0.43 5.78 -3.23
N VAL A 35 0.62 5.64 -1.91
CA VAL A 35 1.21 4.43 -1.30
C VAL A 35 0.33 3.21 -1.57
N TYR A 36 -0.99 3.34 -1.35
CA TYR A 36 -1.96 2.28 -1.63
C TYR A 36 -1.93 1.83 -3.09
N GLY A 37 -1.95 2.79 -4.01
CA GLY A 37 -1.92 2.48 -5.44
C GLY A 37 -0.60 1.90 -5.91
N PHE A 38 0.52 2.37 -5.36
CA PHE A 38 1.84 1.81 -5.62
C PHE A 38 1.90 0.33 -5.23
N LEU A 39 1.48 -0.01 -4.02
CA LEU A 39 1.46 -1.39 -3.53
C LEU A 39 0.56 -2.28 -4.39
N ASN A 40 -0.60 -1.81 -4.84
CA ASN A 40 -1.46 -2.55 -5.74
C ASN A 40 -0.79 -2.87 -7.09
N ILE A 41 -0.06 -1.89 -7.65
CA ILE A 41 0.71 -2.09 -8.88
C ILE A 41 1.86 -3.08 -8.62
N LEU A 42 2.61 -2.88 -7.53
CA LEU A 42 3.72 -3.74 -7.15
C LEU A 42 3.28 -5.20 -6.99
N PHE A 43 2.26 -5.45 -6.18
CA PHE A 43 1.76 -6.81 -5.97
C PHE A 43 1.26 -7.46 -7.26
N LYS A 44 0.58 -6.70 -8.13
CA LYS A 44 0.19 -7.21 -9.45
C LYS A 44 1.40 -7.63 -10.29
N ILE A 45 2.47 -6.81 -10.32
CA ILE A 45 3.71 -7.14 -11.02
C ILE A 45 4.36 -8.40 -10.44
N LEU A 46 4.42 -8.51 -9.12
CA LEU A 46 5.00 -9.67 -8.45
C LEU A 46 4.19 -10.95 -8.71
N ASP A 47 2.86 -10.85 -8.69
CA ASP A 47 1.97 -11.98 -9.00
C ASP A 47 2.14 -12.46 -10.47
N GLU A 48 2.40 -11.54 -11.42
CA GLU A 48 2.59 -11.86 -12.83
C GLU A 48 4.01 -12.34 -13.15
N GLU A 49 5.04 -11.70 -12.59
CA GLU A 49 6.45 -11.97 -12.92
C GLU A 49 7.06 -13.09 -12.09
N GLN A 50 6.62 -13.26 -10.83
CA GLN A 50 7.22 -14.20 -9.87
C GLN A 50 8.75 -14.06 -9.82
N PRO A 51 9.29 -12.86 -9.49
CA PRO A 51 10.70 -12.58 -9.58
C PRO A 51 11.48 -13.18 -8.41
N ASP A 52 12.78 -13.44 -8.63
CA ASP A 52 13.73 -13.82 -7.59
C ASP A 52 14.32 -12.60 -6.86
N TYR A 53 14.33 -11.44 -7.55
CA TYR A 53 14.96 -10.20 -7.07
C TYR A 53 14.05 -9.01 -7.33
N LEU A 54 14.07 -8.05 -6.38
CA LEU A 54 13.28 -6.81 -6.47
C LEU A 54 14.11 -5.63 -5.99
N THR A 55 14.09 -4.55 -6.78
CA THR A 55 14.72 -3.27 -6.41
C THR A 55 13.84 -2.11 -6.84
N VAL A 56 13.72 -1.10 -5.99
CA VAL A 56 13.02 0.15 -6.28
C VAL A 56 14.02 1.30 -6.30
N ALA A 57 14.07 2.06 -7.40
CA ALA A 57 14.91 3.24 -7.52
C ALA A 57 14.11 4.51 -7.24
N PHE A 58 14.71 5.46 -6.52
CA PHE A 58 14.14 6.79 -6.32
C PHE A 58 15.13 7.87 -6.73
N ASP A 59 14.60 9.00 -7.24
CA ASP A 59 15.40 10.20 -7.45
C ASP A 59 15.74 10.85 -6.12
N VAL A 60 16.93 11.41 -6.04
CA VAL A 60 17.34 12.31 -4.95
C VAL A 60 17.04 13.75 -5.35
N HIS A 61 16.57 14.55 -4.41
CA HIS A 61 16.30 15.97 -4.65
C HIS A 61 17.62 16.78 -4.72
N ALA A 62 18.39 16.51 -5.78
CA ALA A 62 19.68 17.16 -6.05
C ALA A 62 19.87 17.35 -7.56
N PRO A 63 20.65 18.36 -8.00
CA PRO A 63 20.98 18.52 -9.43
C PRO A 63 21.74 17.30 -9.97
N THR A 64 21.31 16.82 -11.13
CA THR A 64 21.98 15.73 -11.85
C THR A 64 23.03 16.26 -12.83
N PHE A 65 23.79 15.37 -13.48
CA PHE A 65 24.73 15.76 -14.53
C PHE A 65 24.02 16.46 -15.70
N ARG A 66 22.74 16.13 -15.99
CA ARG A 66 21.94 16.78 -17.02
C ARG A 66 21.64 18.24 -16.69
N HIS A 67 21.40 18.57 -15.45
CA HIS A 67 21.22 19.97 -15.01
C HIS A 67 22.54 20.78 -15.15
N LYS A 68 23.71 20.13 -15.00
CA LYS A 68 25.00 20.76 -15.20
C LYS A 68 25.30 20.99 -16.69
N MET A 69 24.78 20.13 -17.55
CA MET A 69 24.92 20.22 -19.01
C MET A 69 23.96 21.26 -19.61
N TYR A 70 22.74 21.34 -19.10
CA TYR A 70 21.69 22.22 -19.59
C TYR A 70 20.86 22.77 -18.44
N ASP A 71 21.06 24.03 -18.07
CA ASP A 71 20.42 24.68 -16.91
C ASP A 71 18.89 24.68 -16.96
N ALA A 72 18.31 24.65 -18.17
CA ALA A 72 16.88 24.62 -18.35
C ALA A 72 16.26 23.20 -18.31
N TYR A 73 17.08 22.15 -18.15
CA TYR A 73 16.60 20.77 -18.06
C TYR A 73 15.58 20.62 -16.93
N LYS A 74 14.41 20.03 -17.22
CA LYS A 74 13.25 19.89 -16.32
C LYS A 74 12.74 21.21 -15.70
N GLY A 75 13.24 22.37 -16.16
CA GLY A 75 12.90 23.68 -15.60
C GLY A 75 11.43 24.10 -15.76
N THR A 76 10.68 23.46 -16.65
CA THR A 76 9.25 23.69 -16.87
C THR A 76 8.35 22.79 -16.01
N ARG A 77 8.92 21.80 -15.30
CA ARG A 77 8.15 20.89 -14.45
C ARG A 77 7.55 21.64 -13.26
N LYS A 78 6.27 21.43 -13.03
CA LYS A 78 5.60 21.93 -11.82
C LYS A 78 6.15 21.24 -10.59
N PRO A 79 6.24 21.94 -9.45
CA PRO A 79 6.57 21.29 -8.18
C PRO A 79 5.63 20.11 -7.90
N MET A 80 6.16 19.07 -7.25
CA MET A 80 5.37 17.95 -6.76
C MET A 80 4.28 18.46 -5.80
N ALA A 81 3.04 17.97 -5.95
CA ALA A 81 1.97 18.27 -5.02
C ALA A 81 2.37 17.93 -3.59
N GLU A 82 1.99 18.75 -2.62
CA GLU A 82 2.38 18.58 -1.22
C GLU A 82 1.91 17.24 -0.68
N GLU A 83 0.69 16.84 -1.02
CA GLU A 83 0.07 15.58 -0.62
C GLU A 83 0.83 14.35 -1.16
N LEU A 84 1.41 14.46 -2.35
CA LEU A 84 2.27 13.42 -2.91
C LEU A 84 3.66 13.44 -2.25
N ARG A 85 4.21 14.63 -2.01
CA ARG A 85 5.52 14.80 -1.39
C ARG A 85 5.59 14.16 0.00
N GLN A 86 4.51 14.25 0.77
CA GLN A 86 4.38 13.61 2.09
C GLN A 86 4.35 12.08 2.00
N GLN A 87 3.87 11.52 0.89
CA GLN A 87 3.77 10.09 0.72
C GLN A 87 5.07 9.41 0.26
N VAL A 88 6.06 10.16 -0.27
CA VAL A 88 7.36 9.59 -0.68
C VAL A 88 8.09 8.94 0.49
N PRO A 89 8.31 9.59 1.65
CA PRO A 89 8.94 8.94 2.80
C PRO A 89 8.12 7.76 3.32
N LEU A 90 6.79 7.86 3.38
CA LEU A 90 5.92 6.76 3.79
C LEU A 90 6.07 5.52 2.89
N MET A 91 6.24 5.74 1.57
CA MET A 91 6.47 4.64 0.64
C MET A 91 7.83 3.97 0.87
N LYS A 92 8.87 4.77 1.11
CA LYS A 92 10.20 4.22 1.43
C LYS A 92 10.21 3.45 2.75
N GLU A 93 9.53 3.96 3.78
CA GLU A 93 9.34 3.25 5.05
C GLU A 93 8.63 1.92 4.83
N MET A 94 7.55 1.90 4.04
CA MET A 94 6.81 0.69 3.70
C MET A 94 7.69 -0.33 2.96
N LEU A 95 8.43 0.10 1.94
CA LEU A 95 9.34 -0.78 1.18
C LEU A 95 10.45 -1.34 2.09
N THR A 96 11.00 -0.52 2.98
CA THR A 96 11.99 -0.95 3.96
C THR A 96 11.41 -1.97 4.93
N ALA A 97 10.20 -1.73 5.45
CA ALA A 97 9.47 -2.67 6.30
C ALA A 97 9.19 -4.00 5.59
N MET A 98 8.95 -3.97 4.28
CA MET A 98 8.80 -5.15 3.43
C MET A 98 10.13 -5.83 3.07
N GLY A 99 11.28 -5.31 3.49
CA GLY A 99 12.61 -5.85 3.14
C GLY A 99 13.01 -5.63 1.68
N VAL A 100 12.42 -4.65 0.99
CA VAL A 100 12.70 -4.34 -0.41
C VAL A 100 13.93 -3.44 -0.52
N THR A 101 14.86 -3.80 -1.39
CA THR A 101 16.04 -2.99 -1.67
C THR A 101 15.67 -1.69 -2.37
N ILE A 102 16.08 -0.56 -1.80
CA ILE A 102 15.93 0.79 -2.35
C ILE A 102 17.29 1.29 -2.81
N VAL A 103 17.35 1.86 -4.01
CA VAL A 103 18.55 2.49 -4.55
C VAL A 103 18.31 3.96 -4.87
N GLU A 104 19.28 4.79 -4.49
CA GLU A 104 19.31 6.23 -4.70
C GLU A 104 20.75 6.68 -4.91
N LYS A 105 20.99 7.66 -5.79
CA LYS A 105 22.32 8.20 -6.00
C LYS A 105 22.26 9.67 -6.35
N GLU A 106 22.92 10.51 -5.56
CA GLU A 106 23.08 11.92 -5.88
C GLU A 106 23.82 12.11 -7.20
N GLY A 107 23.34 13.04 -8.01
CA GLY A 107 23.91 13.35 -9.32
C GLY A 107 23.38 12.52 -10.49
N TYR A 108 22.59 11.49 -10.23
CA TYR A 108 21.94 10.60 -11.20
C TYR A 108 20.43 10.54 -10.97
N GLU A 109 19.69 10.19 -12.00
CA GLU A 109 18.25 9.98 -11.92
C GLU A 109 17.94 8.50 -11.69
N ALA A 110 16.73 8.20 -11.21
CA ALA A 110 16.29 6.81 -11.01
C ALA A 110 16.43 5.96 -12.29
N ASP A 111 16.14 6.54 -13.47
CA ASP A 111 16.27 5.88 -14.76
C ASP A 111 17.72 5.45 -15.06
N ASP A 112 18.72 6.27 -14.66
CA ASP A 112 20.14 5.93 -14.83
C ASP A 112 20.53 4.74 -13.92
N LEU A 113 19.99 4.70 -12.71
CA LEU A 113 20.22 3.59 -11.77
C LEU A 113 19.57 2.31 -12.29
N LEU A 114 18.31 2.41 -12.73
CA LEU A 114 17.58 1.29 -13.32
C LEU A 114 18.30 0.75 -14.58
N GLY A 115 18.73 1.65 -15.47
CA GLY A 115 19.47 1.29 -16.68
C GLY A 115 20.81 0.61 -16.36
N THR A 116 21.55 1.13 -15.38
CA THR A 116 22.82 0.54 -14.94
C THR A 116 22.63 -0.86 -14.36
N ILE A 117 21.67 -1.02 -13.43
CA ILE A 117 21.37 -2.32 -12.82
C ILE A 117 20.85 -3.32 -13.86
N ALA A 118 19.95 -2.88 -14.74
CA ALA A 118 19.38 -3.73 -15.76
C ALA A 118 20.47 -4.29 -16.71
N LYS A 119 21.36 -3.42 -17.20
CA LYS A 119 22.46 -3.86 -18.10
C LYS A 119 23.48 -4.75 -17.40
N GLN A 120 23.80 -4.48 -16.14
CA GLN A 120 24.68 -5.36 -15.36
C GLN A 120 24.05 -6.74 -15.11
N SER A 121 22.74 -6.78 -14.83
CA SER A 121 22.00 -8.01 -14.58
C SER A 121 21.79 -8.84 -15.85
N GLU A 122 21.47 -8.18 -16.97
CA GLU A 122 21.40 -8.81 -18.30
C GLU A 122 22.73 -9.49 -18.65
N ALA A 123 23.86 -8.80 -18.42
CA ALA A 123 25.20 -9.34 -18.67
C ALA A 123 25.53 -10.56 -17.78
N GLN A 124 24.86 -10.72 -16.65
CA GLN A 124 24.96 -11.89 -15.76
C GLN A 124 23.98 -13.02 -16.14
N GLY A 125 23.15 -12.81 -17.18
CA GLY A 125 22.20 -13.80 -17.68
C GLY A 125 20.85 -13.81 -16.97
N LEU A 126 20.43 -12.69 -16.34
CA LEU A 126 19.10 -12.56 -15.76
C LEU A 126 18.10 -12.01 -16.77
N GLU A 127 16.85 -12.43 -16.63
CA GLU A 127 15.69 -11.77 -17.23
C GLU A 127 15.32 -10.55 -16.36
N VAL A 128 15.22 -9.36 -16.96
CA VAL A 128 14.94 -8.12 -16.24
C VAL A 128 13.63 -7.52 -16.70
N SER A 129 12.80 -7.11 -15.74
CA SER A 129 11.58 -6.34 -15.99
C SER A 129 11.70 -4.97 -15.33
N ILE A 130 11.69 -3.89 -16.13
CA ILE A 130 11.68 -2.51 -15.62
C ILE A 130 10.24 -1.99 -15.65
N VAL A 131 9.74 -1.58 -14.49
CA VAL A 131 8.38 -1.07 -14.30
C VAL A 131 8.42 0.45 -14.11
N SER A 132 7.94 1.18 -15.09
CA SER A 132 7.83 2.65 -15.04
C SER A 132 6.70 3.15 -15.92
N GLY A 133 6.18 4.34 -15.64
CA GLY A 133 5.28 5.07 -16.52
C GLY A 133 6.02 5.83 -17.63
N ASP A 134 7.35 5.95 -17.54
CA ASP A 134 8.16 6.69 -18.48
C ASP A 134 8.53 5.83 -19.70
N ARG A 135 8.31 6.40 -20.88
CA ARG A 135 8.63 5.75 -22.15
C ARG A 135 10.09 5.88 -22.54
N ASP A 136 10.84 6.75 -21.88
CA ASP A 136 12.25 6.93 -22.20
C ASP A 136 13.05 5.65 -21.87
N LEU A 137 12.58 4.88 -20.91
CA LEU A 137 13.10 3.55 -20.59
C LEU A 137 12.98 2.52 -21.73
N LEU A 138 12.16 2.77 -22.78
CA LEU A 138 12.08 1.92 -23.96
C LEU A 138 13.44 1.79 -24.68
N GLN A 139 14.34 2.76 -24.50
CA GLN A 139 15.71 2.69 -25.04
C GLN A 139 16.53 1.54 -24.44
N LEU A 140 16.16 1.04 -23.27
CA LEU A 140 16.83 -0.06 -22.57
C LEU A 140 16.34 -1.45 -23.00
N ALA A 141 15.18 -1.52 -23.68
CA ALA A 141 14.56 -2.78 -24.06
C ALA A 141 15.51 -3.65 -24.91
N SER A 142 15.55 -4.93 -24.59
CA SER A 142 16.35 -5.95 -25.30
C SER A 142 15.56 -7.25 -25.43
N ASP A 143 16.20 -8.35 -25.76
CA ASP A 143 15.58 -9.68 -25.72
C ASP A 143 15.40 -10.18 -24.26
N HIS A 144 16.18 -9.65 -23.31
CA HIS A 144 16.17 -10.02 -21.89
C HIS A 144 15.75 -8.89 -20.95
N ILE A 145 15.65 -7.65 -21.44
CA ILE A 145 15.13 -6.51 -20.69
C ILE A 145 13.76 -6.13 -21.23
N LYS A 146 12.73 -6.34 -20.43
CA LYS A 146 11.34 -6.01 -20.70
C LYS A 146 10.94 -4.72 -19.98
N ILE A 147 10.38 -3.76 -20.71
CA ILE A 147 9.83 -2.53 -20.12
C ILE A 147 8.33 -2.73 -19.92
N ARG A 148 7.87 -2.59 -18.69
CA ARG A 148 6.48 -2.75 -18.28
C ARG A 148 5.88 -1.40 -17.92
N ILE A 149 4.92 -0.93 -18.73
CA ILE A 149 4.29 0.38 -18.57
C ILE A 149 2.86 0.19 -18.05
N PRO A 150 2.60 0.45 -16.75
CA PRO A 150 1.25 0.41 -16.21
C PRO A 150 0.38 1.51 -16.86
N LYS A 151 -0.87 1.18 -17.20
CA LYS A 151 -1.89 2.11 -17.70
C LYS A 151 -3.15 2.00 -16.87
N THR A 152 -3.64 3.12 -16.37
CA THR A 152 -4.90 3.16 -15.65
C THR A 152 -6.06 3.24 -16.65
N LYS A 153 -6.97 2.26 -16.59
CA LYS A 153 -8.24 2.25 -17.32
C LYS A 153 -9.42 2.26 -16.35
N ARG A 154 -10.64 2.52 -16.85
CA ARG A 154 -11.86 2.45 -16.01
C ARG A 154 -12.06 1.09 -15.32
N THR A 155 -11.49 0.03 -15.89
CA THR A 155 -11.57 -1.36 -15.43
C THR A 155 -10.43 -1.77 -14.50
N GLY A 156 -9.47 -0.88 -14.22
CA GLY A 156 -8.29 -1.15 -13.40
C GLY A 156 -6.98 -0.84 -14.10
N THR A 157 -5.87 -1.29 -13.53
CA THR A 157 -4.54 -1.12 -14.11
C THR A 157 -4.23 -2.25 -15.10
N GLU A 158 -3.99 -1.90 -16.36
CA GLU A 158 -3.39 -2.77 -17.37
C GLU A 158 -1.89 -2.48 -17.49
N ILE A 159 -1.11 -3.46 -17.92
CA ILE A 159 0.33 -3.32 -18.12
C ILE A 159 0.63 -3.61 -19.60
N GLU A 160 1.32 -2.67 -20.24
CA GLU A 160 1.87 -2.89 -21.58
C GLU A 160 3.32 -3.31 -21.46
N ASP A 161 3.68 -4.41 -22.09
CA ASP A 161 5.02 -4.99 -22.08
C ASP A 161 5.72 -4.71 -23.41
N TYR A 162 7.01 -4.34 -23.34
CA TYR A 162 7.84 -4.05 -24.50
C TYR A 162 9.20 -4.72 -24.36
N LEU A 163 9.47 -5.68 -25.23
CA LEU A 163 10.81 -6.13 -25.58
C LEU A 163 11.33 -5.34 -26.79
N ALA A 164 12.57 -5.54 -27.19
CA ALA A 164 13.15 -4.84 -28.33
C ALA A 164 12.30 -4.96 -29.60
N LYS A 165 11.76 -6.15 -29.91
CA LYS A 165 10.87 -6.39 -31.04
C LYS A 165 9.58 -5.57 -30.99
N ASP A 166 9.00 -5.40 -29.81
CA ASP A 166 7.74 -4.67 -29.62
C ASP A 166 7.95 -3.16 -29.81
N VAL A 167 9.15 -2.65 -29.42
CA VAL A 167 9.56 -1.27 -29.72
C VAL A 167 9.66 -1.06 -31.22
N VAL A 168 10.32 -1.98 -31.95
CA VAL A 168 10.44 -1.91 -33.43
C VAL A 168 9.06 -1.98 -34.10
N GLU A 169 8.19 -2.87 -33.63
CA GLU A 169 6.84 -3.01 -34.21
C GLU A 169 6.02 -1.72 -34.01
N LYS A 170 6.09 -1.13 -32.85
CA LYS A 170 5.25 0.04 -32.50
C LYS A 170 5.82 1.37 -33.00
N TYR A 171 7.13 1.56 -32.89
CA TYR A 171 7.79 2.85 -33.13
C TYR A 171 8.61 2.87 -34.43
N GLN A 172 8.75 1.75 -35.12
CA GLN A 172 9.50 1.57 -36.40
C GLN A 172 11.00 1.83 -36.25
N VAL A 173 11.52 1.93 -35.04
CA VAL A 173 12.94 2.12 -34.73
C VAL A 173 13.38 1.16 -33.63
N THR A 174 14.65 0.83 -33.58
CA THR A 174 15.21 0.00 -32.50
C THR A 174 15.23 0.80 -31.19
N PRO A 175 15.34 0.14 -30.00
CA PRO A 175 15.49 0.82 -28.72
C PRO A 175 16.59 1.89 -28.71
N LEU A 176 17.76 1.61 -29.27
CA LEU A 176 18.85 2.61 -29.36
C LEU A 176 18.49 3.77 -30.30
N GLN A 177 17.84 3.49 -31.43
CA GLN A 177 17.37 4.54 -32.35
C GLN A 177 16.24 5.39 -31.76
N PHE A 178 15.54 4.88 -30.76
CA PHE A 178 14.52 5.66 -30.05
C PHE A 178 15.11 6.90 -29.38
N ILE A 179 16.37 6.83 -28.91
CA ILE A 179 17.11 7.97 -28.37
C ILE A 179 17.25 9.08 -29.44
N ASP A 180 17.64 8.71 -30.66
CA ASP A 180 17.81 9.65 -31.78
C ASP A 180 16.48 10.31 -32.16
N VAL A 181 15.38 9.55 -32.16
CA VAL A 181 14.04 10.10 -32.40
C VAL A 181 13.69 11.13 -31.35
N LYS A 182 13.90 10.81 -30.06
CA LYS A 182 13.67 11.74 -28.93
C LYS A 182 14.56 12.97 -29.02
N ALA A 183 15.83 12.81 -29.38
CA ALA A 183 16.77 13.89 -29.54
C ALA A 183 16.39 14.87 -30.67
N LEU A 184 15.85 14.37 -31.77
CA LEU A 184 15.38 15.20 -32.89
C LEU A 184 14.08 15.92 -32.56
N MET A 185 13.09 15.22 -31.97
CA MET A 185 11.78 15.83 -31.70
C MET A 185 11.77 16.70 -30.46
N GLY A 186 12.73 16.48 -29.55
CA GLY A 186 12.72 17.08 -28.22
C GLY A 186 11.73 16.42 -27.27
N ASP A 187 11.75 16.87 -26.01
CA ASP A 187 10.79 16.48 -24.98
C ASP A 187 10.35 17.69 -24.16
N SER A 188 9.06 18.02 -24.26
CA SER A 188 8.48 19.15 -23.51
C SER A 188 8.35 18.86 -22.01
N ALA A 189 8.27 17.59 -21.58
CA ALA A 189 8.16 17.22 -20.17
C ALA A 189 9.48 17.43 -19.45
N ASP A 190 10.61 17.15 -20.13
CA ASP A 190 11.95 17.29 -19.60
C ASP A 190 12.64 18.56 -20.10
N ASN A 191 11.92 19.36 -20.90
CA ASN A 191 12.44 20.58 -21.51
C ASN A 191 13.69 20.32 -22.36
N ILE A 192 13.73 19.18 -23.06
CA ILE A 192 14.76 18.86 -24.06
C ILE A 192 14.39 19.57 -25.36
N PRO A 193 15.27 20.42 -25.90
CA PRO A 193 14.88 21.35 -26.96
C PRO A 193 14.58 20.63 -28.30
N GLY A 194 15.28 19.57 -28.63
CA GLY A 194 15.19 18.94 -29.95
C GLY A 194 15.67 19.84 -31.08
N VAL A 195 15.27 19.51 -32.31
CA VAL A 195 15.52 20.34 -33.49
C VAL A 195 14.25 21.11 -33.86
N PRO A 196 14.27 22.43 -33.91
CA PRO A 196 13.09 23.22 -34.24
C PRO A 196 12.39 22.78 -35.53
N GLY A 197 11.10 22.52 -35.47
CA GLY A 197 10.29 22.10 -36.62
C GLY A 197 10.46 20.65 -37.07
N ILE A 198 11.22 19.82 -36.34
CA ILE A 198 11.26 18.37 -36.48
C ILE A 198 10.41 17.76 -35.36
N GLY A 199 9.20 17.31 -35.69
CA GLY A 199 8.35 16.55 -34.77
C GLY A 199 8.47 15.06 -34.97
N GLU A 200 7.77 14.28 -34.12
CA GLU A 200 7.85 12.80 -34.06
C GLU A 200 7.85 12.13 -35.43
N LYS A 201 6.90 12.45 -36.32
CA LYS A 201 6.79 11.80 -37.63
C LYS A 201 8.03 12.03 -38.49
N THR A 202 8.59 13.26 -38.48
CA THR A 202 9.77 13.61 -39.27
C THR A 202 11.01 12.98 -38.65
N ALA A 203 11.14 13.04 -37.33
CA ALA A 203 12.23 12.40 -36.60
C ALA A 203 12.28 10.89 -36.87
N THR A 204 11.14 10.20 -36.71
CA THR A 204 11.04 8.76 -37.02
C THR A 204 11.42 8.45 -38.47
N ALA A 205 10.90 9.21 -39.46
CA ALA A 205 11.22 9.00 -40.85
C ALA A 205 12.72 9.20 -41.15
N LEU A 206 13.37 10.18 -40.53
CA LEU A 206 14.81 10.40 -40.67
C LEU A 206 15.59 9.24 -40.07
N ILE A 207 15.26 8.78 -38.88
CA ILE A 207 16.00 7.70 -38.23
C ILE A 207 15.76 6.34 -38.92
N VAL A 208 14.56 6.09 -39.39
CA VAL A 208 14.30 4.91 -40.23
C VAL A 208 15.12 4.92 -41.53
N SER A 209 15.29 6.09 -42.15
CA SER A 209 16.01 6.20 -43.43
C SER A 209 17.52 6.21 -43.26
N TYR A 210 18.04 6.85 -42.21
CA TYR A 210 19.47 7.08 -42.07
C TYR A 210 20.10 6.36 -40.87
N GLY A 211 19.31 5.77 -40.00
CA GLY A 211 19.80 4.98 -38.85
C GLY A 211 20.20 5.76 -37.63
N SER A 212 20.75 6.96 -37.75
CA SER A 212 21.15 7.85 -36.66
C SER A 212 21.10 9.31 -37.09
N ILE A 213 21.17 10.22 -36.07
CA ILE A 213 21.26 11.68 -36.31
C ILE A 213 22.53 12.02 -37.09
N GLU A 214 23.66 11.41 -36.72
CA GLU A 214 24.97 11.66 -37.33
C GLU A 214 24.94 11.30 -38.83
N ASN A 215 24.41 10.11 -39.14
CA ASN A 215 24.33 9.67 -40.56
C ASN A 215 23.31 10.52 -41.32
N ALA A 216 22.20 10.95 -40.69
CA ALA A 216 21.25 11.89 -41.31
C ALA A 216 21.93 13.24 -41.62
N HIS A 217 22.78 13.74 -40.71
CA HIS A 217 23.54 14.97 -40.95
C HIS A 217 24.57 14.81 -42.05
N ASP A 218 25.24 13.67 -42.17
CA ASP A 218 26.22 13.41 -43.27
C ASP A 218 25.55 13.36 -44.63
N HIS A 219 24.23 13.04 -44.69
CA HIS A 219 23.44 12.92 -45.92
C HIS A 219 22.40 14.05 -46.08
N LEU A 220 22.68 15.24 -45.58
CA LEU A 220 21.77 16.41 -45.60
C LEU A 220 21.17 16.67 -47.01
N GLU A 221 21.95 16.50 -48.06
CA GLU A 221 21.50 16.78 -49.41
C GLU A 221 20.33 15.88 -49.88
N GLU A 222 20.17 14.73 -49.27
CA GLU A 222 19.14 13.75 -49.60
C GLU A 222 17.87 13.92 -48.77
N ILE A 223 17.93 14.73 -47.68
CA ILE A 223 16.82 14.90 -46.76
C ILE A 223 15.68 15.68 -47.38
N LYS A 224 14.48 15.15 -47.22
CA LYS A 224 13.21 15.82 -47.58
C LYS A 224 12.26 15.80 -46.36
N PRO A 225 11.48 16.85 -46.13
CA PRO A 225 11.40 18.11 -46.89
C PRO A 225 12.60 19.03 -46.62
N ASN A 226 12.84 19.96 -47.52
CA ASN A 226 13.97 20.90 -47.41
C ASN A 226 14.02 21.65 -46.06
N ARG A 227 12.89 21.87 -45.41
CA ARG A 227 12.83 22.48 -44.08
C ARG A 227 13.49 21.60 -43.02
N ALA A 228 13.29 20.30 -43.07
CA ALA A 228 13.95 19.36 -42.14
C ALA A 228 15.46 19.34 -42.34
N LYS A 229 15.92 19.32 -43.60
CA LYS A 229 17.32 19.44 -43.99
C LYS A 229 17.94 20.71 -43.42
N GLN A 230 17.31 21.88 -43.68
CA GLN A 230 17.83 23.16 -43.21
C GLN A 230 17.89 23.20 -41.70
N ASN A 231 16.79 22.82 -41.01
CA ASN A 231 16.72 22.86 -39.54
C ASN A 231 17.75 21.91 -38.90
N LEU A 232 17.95 20.70 -39.42
CA LEU A 232 18.95 19.78 -38.93
C LEU A 232 20.36 20.31 -39.12
N SER A 233 20.65 20.92 -40.27
CA SER A 233 21.93 21.55 -40.55
C SER A 233 22.25 22.75 -39.63
N GLU A 234 21.23 23.60 -39.40
CA GLU A 234 21.42 24.83 -38.58
C GLU A 234 21.45 24.52 -37.06
N HIS A 235 20.85 23.42 -36.62
CA HIS A 235 20.69 23.05 -35.20
C HIS A 235 21.29 21.69 -34.84
N TYR A 236 22.34 21.26 -35.56
CA TYR A 236 22.97 19.97 -35.32
C TYR A 236 23.55 19.83 -33.91
N ASP A 237 24.23 20.89 -33.41
CA ASP A 237 24.76 20.92 -32.04
C ASP A 237 23.66 20.76 -30.99
N MET A 238 22.49 21.35 -31.27
CA MET A 238 21.33 21.20 -30.39
C MET A 238 20.75 19.75 -30.41
N ALA A 239 20.78 19.10 -31.59
CA ALA A 239 20.40 17.68 -31.72
C ALA A 239 21.34 16.79 -30.91
N GLN A 240 22.65 17.04 -30.96
CA GLN A 240 23.65 16.29 -30.21
C GLN A 240 23.46 16.48 -28.70
N MET A 241 23.31 17.71 -28.23
CA MET A 241 23.02 18.00 -26.81
C MET A 241 21.71 17.32 -26.37
N SER A 242 20.66 17.36 -27.20
CA SER A 242 19.39 16.70 -26.91
C SER A 242 19.52 15.17 -26.84
N LYS A 243 20.41 14.58 -27.65
CA LYS A 243 20.75 13.16 -27.61
C LYS A 243 21.42 12.79 -26.28
N GLU A 244 22.38 13.57 -25.83
CA GLU A 244 23.04 13.35 -24.53
C GLU A 244 22.05 13.48 -23.37
N LEU A 245 21.15 14.48 -23.41
CA LEU A 245 20.12 14.67 -22.38
C LEU A 245 19.10 13.52 -22.36
N ALA A 246 18.70 12.98 -23.50
CA ALA A 246 17.75 11.90 -23.65
C ALA A 246 18.34 10.50 -23.37
N THR A 247 19.66 10.38 -23.37
CA THR A 247 20.34 9.10 -23.16
C THR A 247 20.38 8.76 -21.67
N ILE A 248 19.91 7.57 -21.34
CA ILE A 248 20.02 7.01 -19.98
C ILE A 248 21.45 6.53 -19.76
N GLU A 249 22.07 6.97 -18.65
CA GLU A 249 23.40 6.52 -18.26
C GLU A 249 23.33 5.09 -17.68
N ILE A 250 24.04 4.17 -18.32
CA ILE A 250 24.04 2.74 -17.94
C ILE A 250 25.31 2.32 -17.18
N HIS A 251 26.14 3.28 -16.80
CA HIS A 251 27.38 3.08 -16.06
C HIS A 251 27.47 4.00 -14.83
N ALA A 252 26.30 4.30 -14.21
CA ALA A 252 26.27 5.11 -13.00
C ALA A 252 27.12 4.44 -11.90
N PRO A 253 27.90 5.22 -11.12
CA PRO A 253 28.82 4.68 -10.11
C PRO A 253 28.04 4.30 -8.85
N ILE A 254 27.28 3.21 -8.93
CA ILE A 254 26.52 2.66 -7.81
C ILE A 254 27.18 1.37 -7.30
N GLU A 255 27.11 1.17 -5.99
CA GLU A 255 27.38 -0.12 -5.37
C GLU A 255 26.05 -0.88 -5.28
N TYR A 256 25.91 -1.92 -6.06
CA TYR A 256 24.70 -2.72 -6.11
C TYR A 256 25.05 -4.19 -5.97
N SER A 257 24.39 -4.87 -5.05
CA SER A 257 24.49 -6.30 -4.81
C SER A 257 23.17 -6.99 -5.16
N LEU A 258 23.23 -7.95 -6.07
CA LEU A 258 22.06 -8.77 -6.40
C LEU A 258 21.60 -9.61 -5.21
N GLU A 259 22.52 -10.01 -4.32
CA GLU A 259 22.16 -10.76 -3.10
C GLU A 259 21.28 -9.92 -2.15
N ASP A 260 21.55 -8.62 -2.02
CA ASP A 260 20.75 -7.72 -1.20
C ASP A 260 19.35 -7.48 -1.80
N ALA A 261 19.22 -7.65 -3.12
CA ALA A 261 17.95 -7.49 -3.83
C ALA A 261 17.10 -8.77 -3.88
N LYS A 262 17.58 -9.86 -3.27
CA LYS A 262 16.84 -11.12 -3.26
C LYS A 262 15.50 -10.97 -2.58
N LEU A 263 14.46 -11.40 -3.27
CA LEU A 263 13.09 -11.30 -2.78
C LEU A 263 12.88 -12.28 -1.62
N GLY A 264 12.67 -11.73 -0.42
CA GLY A 264 12.31 -12.46 0.79
C GLY A 264 10.79 -12.47 1.02
N ASN A 265 10.41 -12.71 2.28
CA ASN A 265 9.01 -12.52 2.68
C ASN A 265 8.71 -11.01 2.79
N LEU A 266 7.90 -10.51 1.88
CA LEU A 266 7.46 -9.11 1.88
C LEU A 266 6.42 -8.79 2.97
N PHE A 267 5.78 -9.83 3.50
CA PHE A 267 4.70 -9.72 4.46
C PHE A 267 5.23 -9.87 5.89
N THR A 268 6.13 -8.96 6.27
CA THR A 268 6.74 -8.90 7.61
C THR A 268 5.76 -8.33 8.64
N GLU A 269 6.07 -8.48 9.93
CA GLU A 269 5.28 -7.88 11.01
C GLU A 269 5.31 -6.34 10.93
N GLU A 270 6.45 -5.76 10.60
CA GLU A 270 6.62 -4.31 10.46
C GLU A 270 5.75 -3.77 9.29
N ALA A 271 5.74 -4.46 8.15
CA ALA A 271 4.90 -4.10 7.01
C ALA A 271 3.40 -4.24 7.35
N TYR A 272 3.02 -5.25 8.13
CA TYR A 272 1.66 -5.43 8.64
C TYR A 272 1.23 -4.26 9.53
N LEU A 273 2.07 -3.89 10.51
CA LEU A 273 1.80 -2.77 11.40
C LEU A 273 1.67 -1.45 10.61
N MET A 274 2.50 -1.27 9.60
CA MET A 274 2.41 -0.10 8.74
C MET A 274 1.15 -0.09 7.88
N CYS A 275 0.73 -1.24 7.31
CA CYS A 275 -0.57 -1.36 6.63
C CYS A 275 -1.75 -1.05 7.56
N LYS A 276 -1.68 -1.45 8.83
CA LYS A 276 -2.67 -1.09 9.84
C LYS A 276 -2.71 0.43 10.07
N ARG A 277 -1.56 1.06 10.31
CA ARG A 277 -1.45 2.51 10.52
C ARG A 277 -2.00 3.29 9.33
N LEU A 278 -1.72 2.85 8.11
CA LEU A 278 -2.20 3.47 6.88
C LEU A 278 -3.64 3.07 6.51
N GLU A 279 -4.28 2.19 7.28
CA GLU A 279 -5.66 1.71 7.12
C GLU A 279 -5.91 0.94 5.81
N PHE A 280 -4.92 0.21 5.33
CA PHE A 280 -5.00 -0.60 4.11
C PHE A 280 -5.67 -1.96 4.34
N LYS A 281 -6.93 -1.93 4.77
CA LYS A 281 -7.70 -3.12 5.15
C LYS A 281 -7.63 -4.26 4.13
N ASN A 282 -7.77 -3.95 2.84
CA ASN A 282 -7.74 -4.95 1.77
C ASN A 282 -6.37 -5.60 1.55
N MET A 283 -5.29 -4.99 2.04
CA MET A 283 -3.94 -5.56 1.94
C MET A 283 -3.60 -6.49 3.09
N LEU A 284 -4.26 -6.32 4.23
CA LEU A 284 -4.00 -7.11 5.42
C LEU A 284 -4.26 -8.61 5.23
N SER A 285 -5.19 -8.98 4.34
CA SER A 285 -5.46 -10.38 3.99
C SER A 285 -4.33 -11.09 3.21
N ARG A 286 -3.34 -10.34 2.69
CA ARG A 286 -2.15 -10.90 2.03
C ARG A 286 -1.06 -11.32 3.02
N PHE A 287 -1.14 -10.80 4.24
CA PHE A 287 -0.20 -11.16 5.29
C PHE A 287 -0.65 -12.51 5.89
N ASP A 288 0.14 -13.54 5.61
CA ASP A 288 0.06 -14.85 6.29
C ASP A 288 0.68 -14.78 7.71
N ILE A 289 0.74 -13.57 8.24
CA ILE A 289 0.95 -13.46 9.66
C ILE A 289 -0.31 -14.07 10.21
N ASP A 290 -0.19 -15.23 10.88
CA ASP A 290 -1.11 -15.57 11.94
C ASP A 290 -1.36 -14.25 12.67
N ALA A 291 -2.51 -13.63 12.42
CA ALA A 291 -2.92 -12.38 13.09
C ALA A 291 -2.66 -12.65 14.54
N PRO A 292 -1.81 -11.88 15.27
CA PRO A 292 -1.18 -12.26 16.51
C PRO A 292 -2.17 -13.17 17.17
N LYS A 293 -1.82 -14.47 17.23
CA LYS A 293 -2.77 -15.58 17.39
C LYS A 293 -3.67 -15.11 18.47
N ASN A 294 -4.95 -14.90 18.17
CA ASN A 294 -5.85 -14.30 19.13
C ASN A 294 -5.74 -15.23 20.34
N LEU A 295 -4.85 -14.89 21.27
CA LEU A 295 -4.57 -15.72 22.45
C LEU A 295 -5.88 -16.02 23.16
N ALA A 296 -6.88 -15.14 22.96
CA ALA A 296 -8.24 -15.37 23.36
C ALA A 296 -8.89 -16.62 22.71
N GLU A 297 -8.59 -16.94 21.45
CA GLU A 297 -9.14 -18.16 20.80
C GLU A 297 -8.47 -19.43 21.35
N GLU A 298 -7.19 -19.39 21.68
CA GLU A 298 -6.50 -20.54 22.30
C GLU A 298 -6.88 -20.73 23.79
N HIS A 299 -7.23 -19.64 24.48
CA HIS A 299 -7.55 -19.63 25.91
C HIS A 299 -9.04 -19.43 26.21
N PHE A 300 -9.89 -19.49 25.18
CA PHE A 300 -11.31 -19.33 25.31
C PHE A 300 -11.98 -20.67 25.68
N THR A 301 -12.67 -20.68 26.81
CA THR A 301 -13.37 -21.86 27.29
C THR A 301 -14.87 -21.68 27.16
N PHE A 302 -15.53 -22.53 26.37
CA PHE A 302 -16.97 -22.59 26.24
C PHE A 302 -17.57 -23.47 27.36
N VAL A 303 -18.52 -22.94 28.15
CA VAL A 303 -19.02 -23.57 29.34
C VAL A 303 -20.57 -23.58 29.33
N THR A 304 -21.16 -24.77 29.45
CA THR A 304 -22.60 -25.02 29.54
C THR A 304 -22.99 -25.67 30.85
N ASP A 305 -22.05 -26.37 31.52
CA ASP A 305 -22.29 -27.13 32.76
C ASP A 305 -22.51 -26.18 33.95
N LYS A 306 -23.62 -26.41 34.68
CA LYS A 306 -24.03 -25.58 35.82
C LYS A 306 -22.98 -25.51 36.93
N LYS A 307 -22.27 -26.62 37.19
CA LYS A 307 -21.25 -26.64 38.25
C LYS A 307 -20.02 -25.83 37.84
N GLN A 308 -19.59 -25.97 36.61
CA GLN A 308 -18.46 -25.18 36.07
C GLN A 308 -18.81 -23.69 36.07
N ILE A 309 -20.01 -23.28 35.66
CA ILE A 309 -20.47 -21.90 35.69
C ILE A 309 -20.44 -21.37 37.14
N SER A 310 -20.96 -22.14 38.12
CA SER A 310 -20.86 -21.74 39.53
C SER A 310 -19.43 -21.57 40.03
N ASP A 311 -18.51 -22.43 39.60
CA ASP A 311 -17.10 -22.33 40.00
C ASP A 311 -16.40 -21.11 39.35
N ILE A 312 -16.79 -20.74 38.11
CA ILE A 312 -16.34 -19.51 37.44
C ILE A 312 -16.79 -18.26 38.22
N PHE A 313 -18.05 -18.18 38.64
CA PHE A 313 -18.56 -17.09 39.46
C PHE A 313 -17.89 -17.01 40.84
N LYS A 314 -17.59 -18.16 41.47
CA LYS A 314 -16.78 -18.19 42.71
C LYS A 314 -15.34 -17.66 42.47
N LYS A 315 -14.78 -17.96 41.32
CA LYS A 315 -13.46 -17.42 40.91
C LYS A 315 -13.58 -15.91 40.68
N ALA A 316 -14.62 -15.44 39.99
CA ALA A 316 -14.88 -14.04 39.75
C ALA A 316 -15.09 -13.23 41.04
N LYS A 317 -15.79 -13.80 42.04
CA LYS A 317 -15.94 -13.17 43.37
C LYS A 317 -14.60 -13.00 44.12
N LYS A 318 -13.58 -13.80 43.81
CA LYS A 318 -12.23 -13.70 44.39
C LYS A 318 -11.28 -12.84 43.52
N ALA A 319 -11.57 -12.66 42.26
CA ALA A 319 -10.80 -11.80 41.37
C ALA A 319 -11.07 -10.33 41.72
N GLY A 320 -10.05 -9.50 41.82
CA GLY A 320 -10.23 -8.07 42.12
C GLY A 320 -10.89 -7.30 40.98
N HIS A 321 -10.83 -7.84 39.75
CA HIS A 321 -11.30 -7.22 38.52
C HIS A 321 -11.64 -8.29 37.48
N ILE A 322 -12.72 -8.08 36.72
CA ILE A 322 -13.11 -8.91 35.56
C ILE A 322 -13.60 -8.03 34.43
N GLY A 323 -13.48 -8.52 33.19
CA GLY A 323 -14.24 -8.04 32.04
C GLY A 323 -15.52 -8.84 31.87
N CYS A 324 -16.64 -8.19 31.52
CA CYS A 324 -17.90 -8.85 31.24
C CYS A 324 -18.55 -8.28 29.99
N CYS A 325 -19.01 -9.16 29.10
CA CYS A 325 -19.80 -8.80 27.94
C CYS A 325 -21.03 -9.70 27.83
N LEU A 326 -22.22 -9.08 27.75
CA LEU A 326 -23.47 -9.79 27.49
C LEU A 326 -23.65 -10.00 26.00
N LEU A 327 -24.02 -11.21 25.62
CA LEU A 327 -24.24 -11.57 24.21
C LEU A 327 -25.75 -11.70 23.94
N PRO A 328 -26.33 -10.80 23.09
CA PRO A 328 -27.71 -10.85 22.74
C PRO A 328 -28.02 -12.08 21.89
N GLY A 329 -29.12 -12.75 22.17
CA GLY A 329 -29.67 -13.82 21.37
C GLY A 329 -30.74 -13.31 20.38
N GLU A 330 -31.21 -14.17 19.53
CA GLU A 330 -32.30 -13.87 18.61
C GLU A 330 -33.65 -13.78 19.38
N GLY A 331 -34.31 -12.62 19.32
CA GLY A 331 -35.64 -12.37 19.82
C GLY A 331 -35.76 -11.25 20.84
N ILE A 332 -36.98 -10.75 21.00
CA ILE A 332 -37.36 -9.75 22.00
C ILE A 332 -38.45 -10.35 22.84
N ILE A 333 -38.29 -10.44 24.15
CA ILE A 333 -39.34 -10.83 25.07
C ILE A 333 -40.13 -9.58 25.44
N THR A 334 -41.44 -9.60 25.16
CA THR A 334 -42.34 -8.51 25.52
C THR A 334 -43.10 -8.91 26.77
N GLU A 335 -42.77 -8.39 27.92
CA GLU A 335 -43.56 -8.58 29.15
C GLU A 335 -44.53 -7.41 29.31
N GLN A 336 -45.82 -7.73 29.37
CA GLN A 336 -46.85 -6.79 29.70
C GLN A 336 -47.53 -7.24 31.02
N LEU A 337 -47.15 -6.58 32.11
CA LEU A 337 -47.63 -6.89 33.46
C LEU A 337 -49.04 -6.35 33.76
N SER A 338 -49.51 -5.35 32.99
CA SER A 338 -50.90 -4.86 33.07
C SER A 338 -51.35 -4.19 31.77
N LEU A 339 -52.67 -4.03 31.59
CA LEU A 339 -53.29 -3.32 30.45
C LEU A 339 -53.00 -1.82 30.41
N PHE A 340 -52.38 -1.26 31.45
CA PHE A 340 -52.10 0.18 31.60
C PHE A 340 -50.60 0.51 31.64
N GLU A 341 -49.73 -0.49 31.55
CA GLU A 341 -48.29 -0.29 31.45
C GLU A 341 -47.80 -0.49 30.01
N GLN A 342 -46.86 0.34 29.59
CA GLN A 342 -46.19 0.13 28.32
C GLN A 342 -45.43 -1.21 28.36
N PRO A 343 -45.49 -2.03 27.30
CA PRO A 343 -44.75 -3.27 27.25
C PRO A 343 -43.26 -3.00 27.39
N LYS A 344 -42.60 -3.69 28.31
CA LYS A 344 -41.15 -3.69 28.41
C LYS A 344 -40.59 -4.69 27.43
N GLU A 345 -39.91 -4.23 26.45
CA GLU A 345 -39.12 -5.06 25.53
C GLU A 345 -37.82 -5.42 26.23
N GLN A 346 -37.58 -6.70 26.45
CA GLN A 346 -36.35 -7.20 27.01
C GLN A 346 -35.63 -8.06 25.97
N GLN A 347 -34.38 -7.74 25.69
CA GLN A 347 -33.60 -8.52 24.74
C GLN A 347 -33.24 -9.88 25.33
N VAL A 348 -33.41 -10.94 24.56
CA VAL A 348 -32.99 -12.30 24.96
C VAL A 348 -31.47 -12.33 25.04
N ILE A 349 -30.92 -12.93 26.09
CA ILE A 349 -29.49 -13.14 26.24
C ILE A 349 -29.18 -14.59 25.94
N GLU A 350 -28.28 -14.84 25.02
CA GLU A 350 -27.78 -16.17 24.65
C GLU A 350 -26.66 -16.64 25.59
N GLY A 351 -25.96 -15.69 26.19
CA GLY A 351 -24.87 -15.97 27.14
C GLY A 351 -24.11 -14.73 27.55
N MET A 352 -23.00 -14.95 28.22
CA MET A 352 -22.06 -13.89 28.58
C MET A 352 -20.62 -14.37 28.54
N SER A 353 -19.70 -13.48 28.22
CA SER A 353 -18.28 -13.75 28.41
C SER A 353 -17.76 -13.10 29.69
N ILE A 354 -16.87 -13.81 30.39
CA ILE A 354 -16.12 -13.33 31.54
C ILE A 354 -14.64 -13.48 31.25
N ALA A 355 -13.88 -12.41 31.32
CA ALA A 355 -12.44 -12.39 31.17
C ALA A 355 -11.77 -12.06 32.51
N PHE A 356 -10.80 -12.88 32.90
CA PHE A 356 -9.97 -12.68 34.08
C PHE A 356 -8.60 -12.08 33.68
N SER A 357 -8.12 -12.42 32.50
CA SER A 357 -6.93 -11.90 31.84
C SER A 357 -7.03 -12.12 30.33
N GLU A 358 -6.00 -11.77 29.56
CA GLU A 358 -5.90 -12.04 28.12
C GLU A 358 -5.85 -13.55 27.80
N GLU A 359 -5.38 -14.37 28.75
CA GLU A 359 -5.23 -15.82 28.60
C GLU A 359 -6.32 -16.65 29.32
N ASP A 360 -7.28 -16.02 29.98
CA ASP A 360 -8.27 -16.70 30.82
C ASP A 360 -9.65 -16.09 30.58
N ILE A 361 -10.31 -16.57 29.53
CA ILE A 361 -11.59 -16.08 29.06
C ILE A 361 -12.58 -17.24 29.00
N CYS A 362 -13.78 -17.06 29.55
CA CYS A 362 -14.85 -18.03 29.55
C CYS A 362 -16.09 -17.45 28.88
N TYR A 363 -16.72 -18.23 28.01
CA TYR A 363 -18.08 -17.99 27.52
C TYR A 363 -19.07 -18.91 28.27
N LEU A 364 -20.02 -18.30 28.92
CA LEU A 364 -21.07 -18.97 29.65
C LEU A 364 -22.37 -18.95 28.83
N SER A 365 -22.79 -20.09 28.31
CA SER A 365 -23.99 -20.18 27.47
C SER A 365 -25.23 -20.33 28.33
N ALA A 366 -26.24 -19.52 28.05
CA ALA A 366 -27.59 -19.77 28.55
C ALA A 366 -28.23 -20.94 27.79
N GLY A 367 -28.91 -21.82 28.49
CA GLY A 367 -29.52 -23.02 27.89
C GLY A 367 -30.35 -23.82 28.86
N THR A 368 -30.38 -25.12 28.68
CA THR A 368 -31.25 -26.03 29.48
C THR A 368 -30.78 -26.21 30.93
N GLU A 369 -29.48 -26.08 31.19
CA GLU A 369 -28.90 -26.30 32.52
C GLU A 369 -28.83 -24.99 33.37
N VAL A 370 -28.58 -23.86 32.72
CA VAL A 370 -28.55 -22.54 33.37
C VAL A 370 -29.29 -21.54 32.48
N SER A 371 -30.28 -20.89 33.01
CA SER A 371 -31.05 -19.89 32.26
C SER A 371 -30.30 -18.57 32.17
N ALA A 372 -30.69 -17.73 31.19
CA ALA A 372 -30.21 -16.36 31.09
C ALA A 372 -30.43 -15.55 32.36
N GLU A 373 -31.58 -15.75 33.02
CA GLU A 373 -31.89 -15.07 34.27
C GLU A 373 -30.94 -15.48 35.42
N GLU A 374 -30.61 -16.78 35.52
CA GLU A 374 -29.63 -17.24 36.51
C GLU A 374 -28.23 -16.60 36.28
N LEU A 375 -27.81 -16.49 35.03
CA LEU A 375 -26.53 -15.82 34.69
C LEU A 375 -26.55 -14.32 35.05
N LEU A 376 -27.65 -13.63 34.75
CA LEU A 376 -27.83 -12.20 35.07
C LEU A 376 -27.86 -11.95 36.59
N GLU A 377 -28.49 -12.87 37.38
CA GLU A 377 -28.53 -12.76 38.82
C GLU A 377 -27.11 -12.93 39.43
N GLU A 378 -26.33 -13.88 38.95
CA GLU A 378 -24.95 -14.07 39.42
C GLU A 378 -24.07 -12.85 39.13
N ILE A 379 -24.21 -12.18 37.96
CA ILE A 379 -23.48 -10.91 37.66
C ILE A 379 -23.98 -9.78 38.56
N ARG A 380 -25.27 -9.71 38.84
CA ARG A 380 -25.84 -8.70 39.74
C ARG A 380 -25.28 -8.86 41.16
N GLU A 381 -25.23 -10.10 41.68
CA GLU A 381 -24.61 -10.40 42.97
C GLU A 381 -23.12 -10.06 42.99
N LEU A 382 -22.39 -10.41 41.90
CA LEU A 382 -20.98 -10.15 41.78
C LEU A 382 -20.67 -8.63 41.81
N SER A 383 -21.44 -7.87 41.05
CA SER A 383 -21.28 -6.40 40.94
C SER A 383 -21.70 -5.66 42.23
N GLY A 384 -22.57 -6.25 43.06
CA GLY A 384 -22.85 -5.77 44.42
C GLY A 384 -21.76 -6.09 45.43
N GLY A 385 -20.81 -6.94 45.10
CA GLY A 385 -19.69 -7.39 45.92
C GLY A 385 -18.48 -6.42 45.92
N GLN A 386 -17.28 -6.99 45.95
CA GLN A 386 -16.01 -6.23 45.97
C GLN A 386 -15.29 -6.22 44.62
N THR A 387 -15.72 -7.03 43.63
CA THR A 387 -15.08 -7.17 42.33
C THR A 387 -15.40 -5.95 41.46
N LYS A 388 -14.40 -5.40 40.81
CA LYS A 388 -14.59 -4.39 39.75
C LYS A 388 -15.02 -5.08 38.48
N VAL A 389 -16.00 -4.53 37.78
CA VAL A 389 -16.55 -5.09 36.54
C VAL A 389 -16.37 -4.10 35.41
N SER A 390 -15.59 -4.47 34.40
CA SER A 390 -15.46 -3.73 33.16
C SER A 390 -16.52 -4.21 32.15
N VAL A 391 -17.19 -3.24 31.53
CA VAL A 391 -18.15 -3.47 30.45
C VAL A 391 -17.83 -2.55 29.28
N MET A 392 -18.33 -2.89 28.10
CA MET A 392 -18.10 -2.10 26.90
C MET A 392 -18.86 -0.76 26.92
N ASP A 393 -20.15 -0.82 27.20
CA ASP A 393 -21.09 0.32 27.32
C ASP A 393 -22.01 0.04 28.51
N LEU A 394 -21.75 0.73 29.59
CA LEU A 394 -22.52 0.56 30.83
C LEU A 394 -23.97 0.98 30.64
N LYS A 395 -24.24 2.01 29.85
CA LYS A 395 -25.59 2.52 29.60
C LYS A 395 -26.45 1.50 28.85
N GLU A 396 -25.90 0.86 27.82
CA GLU A 396 -26.57 -0.23 27.12
C GLU A 396 -26.71 -1.48 28.01
N THR A 397 -25.66 -1.82 28.76
CA THR A 397 -25.69 -2.94 29.71
C THR A 397 -26.80 -2.78 30.73
N LEU A 398 -27.02 -1.56 31.26
CA LEU A 398 -28.05 -1.26 32.24
C LEU A 398 -29.51 -1.40 31.69
N LYS A 399 -29.71 -1.33 30.40
CA LYS A 399 -31.04 -1.57 29.80
C LYS A 399 -31.45 -3.05 29.91
N THR A 400 -30.48 -3.94 29.79
CA THR A 400 -30.69 -5.39 29.83
C THR A 400 -30.53 -5.94 31.25
N LEU A 401 -29.59 -5.41 31.99
CA LEU A 401 -29.18 -5.85 33.31
C LEU A 401 -29.18 -4.68 34.29
N PRO A 402 -30.21 -4.47 35.11
CA PRO A 402 -30.19 -3.46 36.16
C PRO A 402 -29.16 -3.84 37.23
N LEU A 403 -28.02 -3.19 37.20
CA LEU A 403 -26.92 -3.37 38.13
C LEU A 403 -27.07 -2.45 39.36
N PRO A 404 -26.54 -2.84 40.53
CA PRO A 404 -26.51 -2.00 41.71
C PRO A 404 -25.70 -0.70 41.48
N GLU A 405 -26.20 0.42 41.98
CA GLU A 405 -25.44 1.70 41.91
C GLU A 405 -24.21 1.64 42.82
N ASN A 406 -23.03 1.68 42.21
CA ASN A 406 -21.75 1.79 42.92
C ASN A 406 -20.64 2.29 41.98
N ASP A 407 -19.43 2.52 42.51
CA ASP A 407 -18.25 3.03 41.82
C ASP A 407 -17.31 1.95 41.27
N ARG A 408 -17.79 0.73 41.12
CA ARG A 408 -16.96 -0.45 40.71
C ARG A 408 -17.07 -0.81 39.28
N TYR A 409 -17.83 -0.07 38.50
CA TYR A 409 -17.92 -0.28 37.06
C TYR A 409 -16.86 0.52 36.35
N PHE A 410 -16.29 -0.09 35.32
CA PHE A 410 -15.46 0.56 34.34
C PHE A 410 -16.10 0.45 32.97
N ASP A 411 -16.42 1.58 32.37
CA ASP A 411 -17.01 1.67 31.04
C ASP A 411 -15.89 1.93 30.00
N ALA A 412 -15.66 0.97 29.13
CA ALA A 412 -14.61 1.06 28.14
C ALA A 412 -14.89 2.13 27.05
N SER A 413 -16.16 2.32 26.68
CA SER A 413 -16.56 3.35 25.71
C SER A 413 -16.36 4.76 26.26
N VAL A 414 -16.73 4.99 27.54
CA VAL A 414 -16.49 6.28 28.20
C VAL A 414 -15.01 6.55 28.38
N ALA A 415 -14.22 5.53 28.74
CA ALA A 415 -12.77 5.67 28.86
C ALA A 415 -12.13 6.03 27.51
N ALA A 416 -12.54 5.41 26.43
CA ALA A 416 -12.08 5.72 25.09
C ALA A 416 -12.47 7.13 24.64
N TYR A 417 -13.70 7.56 24.95
CA TYR A 417 -14.13 8.95 24.73
C TYR A 417 -13.23 9.96 25.45
N LEU A 418 -12.86 9.69 26.69
CA LEU A 418 -11.97 10.58 27.45
C LEU A 418 -10.55 10.65 26.88
N LEU A 419 -10.08 9.56 26.24
CA LEU A 419 -8.76 9.51 25.62
C LEU A 419 -8.76 10.14 24.22
N ASN A 420 -9.82 10.01 23.45
CA ASN A 420 -9.94 10.60 22.12
C ASN A 420 -11.40 11.07 21.85
N PRO A 421 -11.76 12.29 22.22
CA PRO A 421 -13.13 12.80 22.11
C PRO A 421 -13.55 13.22 20.71
N LEU A 422 -12.71 12.98 19.69
CA LEU A 422 -12.97 13.42 18.31
C LEU A 422 -13.77 12.39 17.48
N LYS A 423 -13.93 11.17 17.97
CA LYS A 423 -14.76 10.14 17.32
C LYS A 423 -16.24 10.33 17.69
N ASN A 424 -17.13 9.99 16.76
CA ASN A 424 -18.59 10.05 16.98
C ASN A 424 -19.12 8.84 17.75
N ASP A 425 -18.45 7.69 17.65
CA ASP A 425 -18.76 6.43 18.31
C ASP A 425 -17.49 5.65 18.65
N TYR A 426 -17.62 4.64 19.47
CA TYR A 426 -16.53 3.82 20.00
C TYR A 426 -16.90 2.34 19.92
N PRO A 427 -17.05 1.77 18.70
CA PRO A 427 -17.41 0.37 18.55
C PRO A 427 -16.32 -0.55 19.07
N TYR A 428 -16.71 -1.75 19.47
CA TYR A 428 -15.83 -2.74 20.08
C TYR A 428 -14.60 -3.07 19.19
N GLU A 429 -14.82 -3.20 17.89
CA GLU A 429 -13.77 -3.48 16.92
C GLU A 429 -12.69 -2.39 16.90
N ASP A 430 -13.11 -1.13 16.95
CA ASP A 430 -12.19 0.01 16.98
C ASP A 430 -11.39 0.06 18.28
N LEU A 431 -12.05 -0.19 19.42
CA LEU A 431 -11.35 -0.18 20.72
C LEU A 431 -10.37 -1.35 20.86
N ALA A 432 -10.75 -2.53 20.39
CA ALA A 432 -9.87 -3.68 20.38
C ALA A 432 -8.63 -3.43 19.51
N LYS A 433 -8.83 -2.80 18.33
CA LYS A 433 -7.75 -2.41 17.44
C LYS A 433 -6.84 -1.32 18.05
N ASP A 434 -7.46 -0.22 18.53
CA ASP A 434 -6.72 0.99 18.93
C ASP A 434 -5.94 0.79 20.23
N TYR A 435 -6.48 0.02 21.19
CA TYR A 435 -5.93 -0.13 22.53
C TYR A 435 -5.36 -1.51 22.87
N ALA A 436 -5.83 -2.56 22.20
CA ALA A 436 -5.35 -3.93 22.41
C ALA A 436 -4.55 -4.50 21.21
N GLY A 437 -4.50 -3.78 20.08
CA GLY A 437 -3.84 -4.27 18.86
C GLY A 437 -4.55 -5.47 18.21
N LEU A 438 -5.77 -5.81 18.68
CA LEU A 438 -6.53 -6.96 18.21
C LEU A 438 -7.41 -6.58 17.02
N MET A 439 -7.36 -7.39 15.95
CA MET A 439 -8.31 -7.28 14.84
C MET A 439 -9.46 -8.25 15.05
N ILE A 440 -10.65 -7.72 15.30
CA ILE A 440 -11.87 -8.49 15.37
C ILE A 440 -12.52 -8.48 13.99
N LEU A 441 -12.61 -9.63 13.35
CA LEU A 441 -13.37 -9.77 12.11
C LEU A 441 -14.86 -9.68 12.49
N SER A 442 -15.53 -8.64 12.02
CA SER A 442 -16.98 -8.53 12.16
C SER A 442 -17.65 -9.73 11.48
N LEU A 443 -18.50 -10.41 12.20
CA LEU A 443 -19.30 -11.55 11.67
C LEU A 443 -20.20 -11.18 10.47
N ILE A 444 -20.37 -9.87 10.19
CA ILE A 444 -21.13 -9.36 9.03
C ILE A 444 -20.42 -9.69 7.69
N HIS A 445 -19.13 -10.02 7.71
CA HIS A 445 -18.35 -10.33 6.50
C HIS A 445 -18.11 -11.83 6.27
N ILE A 446 -18.64 -12.68 7.14
CA ILE A 446 -18.64 -14.14 6.98
C ILE A 446 -20.03 -14.62 6.55
#